data_5ab969ec9f524b336b48fb3057b7d016
#
_entry.id   5ab969ec9f524b336b48fb3057b7d016
#
_cell.length_a   1.000
_cell.length_b   1.000
_cell.length_c   1.000
_cell.angle_alpha   90.00
_cell.angle_beta   90.00
_cell.angle_gamma   90.00
#
_symmetry.space_group_name_H-M   'P 1'
#
loop_
_entity.id
_entity.type
_entity.pdbx_description
1 polymer ?
#
loop_
_entity_poly.entity_id
_entity_poly.type
_entity_poly.pdbx_seq_one_letter_code
_entity_poly.pdbx_strand_id
1 'polypeptide(L)'
;MRSSRRQLSRRALLLAPALSTFAVLGTRTGLAAPTAATADHDAAALVAKPVALPDMVLGSASAPVTIVEYSSLTCPHCADFATNVFPMLQSKYIDPGKVRFVSREFPLDVKAAAGSMLARCAANGDASKFFDATTMLFKQQQELVEHTTETLTAIGARFGMVQPAVEACVKDDATLDKLQADQNFAYGQLKVDATPTFFINGEKVKGALSFEELEAKLAPLLKR
;
A
#
# COMPACT_ATOMS: atom_id res chain seq x y z
N MET A 1 -45.59 -58.57 27.75
CA MET A 1 -47.07 -58.77 27.86
C MET A 1 -47.68 -57.82 26.84
N ARG A 2 -48.15 -58.41 25.78
CA ARG A 2 -49.55 -58.45 25.22
C ARG A 2 -50.07 -57.05 24.90
N SER A 3 -50.22 -56.81 23.61
CA SER A 3 -51.43 -57.06 22.77
C SER A 3 -52.26 -55.77 22.70
N SER A 4 -52.78 -55.23 21.65
CA SER A 4 -53.45 -55.82 20.52
C SER A 4 -53.90 -54.73 19.52
N ARG A 5 -53.76 -55.05 18.29
CA ARG A 5 -54.54 -54.71 17.10
C ARG A 5 -55.86 -53.94 17.31
N ARG A 6 -56.13 -52.97 16.40
CA ARG A 6 -57.31 -53.06 15.51
C ARG A 6 -57.16 -52.10 14.31
N GLN A 7 -57.19 -52.72 13.13
CA GLN A 7 -57.52 -52.09 11.86
C GLN A 7 -59.00 -51.71 11.86
N LEU A 8 -59.32 -50.63 11.15
CA LEU A 8 -60.56 -50.55 10.38
C LEU A 8 -60.39 -49.51 9.26
N SER A 9 -60.55 -50.01 8.04
CA SER A 9 -60.62 -49.31 6.76
C SER A 9 -61.96 -48.60 6.61
N ARG A 10 -62.01 -47.54 5.81
CA ARG A 10 -63.04 -47.23 4.79
C ARG A 10 -62.72 -45.96 4.02
N ARG A 11 -62.32 -46.16 2.79
CA ARG A 11 -62.97 -45.70 1.53
C ARG A 11 -63.24 -44.19 1.37
N ALA A 12 -62.43 -43.62 0.48
CA ALA A 12 -62.85 -42.91 -0.74
C ALA A 12 -63.61 -41.57 -0.61
N LEU A 13 -62.96 -40.51 -1.08
CA LEU A 13 -63.55 -39.72 -2.16
C LEU A 13 -62.47 -38.89 -2.85
N LEU A 14 -62.34 -39.07 -4.11
CA LEU A 14 -61.50 -38.29 -5.02
C LEU A 14 -62.14 -36.91 -5.21
N LEU A 15 -61.45 -35.85 -4.83
CA LEU A 15 -61.71 -34.50 -5.29
C LEU A 15 -60.34 -33.85 -5.57
N ALA A 16 -60.02 -33.73 -6.84
CA ALA A 16 -58.88 -32.99 -7.33
C ALA A 16 -59.17 -31.48 -7.26
N PRO A 17 -58.28 -30.68 -6.69
CA PRO A 17 -58.26 -29.27 -6.99
C PRO A 17 -57.20 -28.96 -8.04
N ALA A 18 -57.59 -28.14 -8.99
CA ALA A 18 -56.80 -27.58 -10.07
C ALA A 18 -55.54 -26.89 -9.54
N LEU A 19 -54.36 -27.33 -9.98
CA LEU A 19 -53.12 -26.58 -9.79
C LEU A 19 -53.11 -25.37 -10.70
N SER A 20 -53.38 -24.21 -10.15
CA SER A 20 -53.03 -22.93 -10.77
C SER A 20 -51.53 -22.71 -10.57
N THR A 21 -50.75 -22.94 -11.61
CA THR A 21 -49.35 -22.59 -11.69
C THR A 21 -49.22 -21.07 -11.78
N PHE A 22 -48.96 -20.41 -10.65
CA PHE A 22 -48.46 -19.05 -10.65
C PHE A 22 -46.98 -19.10 -11.02
N ALA A 23 -46.69 -18.73 -12.28
CA ALA A 23 -45.33 -18.43 -12.70
C ALA A 23 -44.87 -17.12 -12.03
N VAL A 24 -44.13 -17.24 -10.94
CA VAL A 24 -43.41 -16.10 -10.36
C VAL A 24 -42.22 -15.81 -11.27
N LEU A 25 -42.38 -14.82 -12.16
CA LEU A 25 -41.25 -14.19 -12.85
C LEU A 25 -40.40 -13.48 -11.79
N GLY A 26 -39.45 -14.20 -11.18
CA GLY A 26 -38.43 -13.65 -10.34
C GLY A 26 -37.44 -12.89 -11.21
N THR A 27 -37.59 -11.55 -11.27
CA THR A 27 -36.53 -10.67 -11.76
C THR A 27 -35.34 -10.80 -10.82
N ARG A 28 -34.39 -11.67 -11.17
CA ARG A 28 -33.06 -11.65 -10.56
C ARG A 28 -32.37 -10.35 -10.98
N THR A 29 -32.47 -9.31 -10.13
CA THR A 29 -31.53 -8.20 -10.17
C THR A 29 -30.15 -8.79 -9.79
N GLY A 30 -29.41 -9.25 -10.81
CA GLY A 30 -28.02 -9.63 -10.65
C GLY A 30 -27.26 -8.36 -10.26
N LEU A 31 -26.80 -8.27 -9.01
CA LEU A 31 -25.73 -7.37 -8.63
C LEU A 31 -24.53 -7.77 -9.47
N ALA A 32 -24.24 -7.00 -10.52
CA ALA A 32 -23.05 -7.19 -11.31
C ALA A 32 -21.85 -6.96 -10.37
N ALA A 33 -20.97 -7.96 -10.25
CA ALA A 33 -19.71 -7.79 -9.58
C ALA A 33 -18.93 -6.66 -10.29
N PRO A 34 -18.22 -5.78 -9.54
CA PRO A 34 -17.42 -4.73 -10.16
C PRO A 34 -16.41 -5.36 -11.12
N THR A 35 -16.35 -4.84 -12.35
CA THR A 35 -15.37 -5.26 -13.34
C THR A 35 -13.98 -4.79 -12.91
N ALA A 36 -12.91 -5.48 -13.31
CA ALA A 36 -11.53 -5.12 -12.95
C ALA A 36 -11.23 -3.63 -13.24
N ALA A 37 -11.74 -3.09 -14.33
CA ALA A 37 -11.55 -1.69 -14.70
C ALA A 37 -12.17 -0.69 -13.69
N THR A 38 -13.28 -1.02 -13.05
CA THR A 38 -13.87 -0.16 -12.00
C THR A 38 -13.06 -0.20 -10.71
N ALA A 39 -12.51 -1.36 -10.36
CA ALA A 39 -11.66 -1.52 -9.17
C ALA A 39 -10.34 -0.73 -9.29
N ASP A 40 -9.76 -0.68 -10.49
CA ASP A 40 -8.52 0.07 -10.75
C ASP A 40 -8.75 1.59 -10.70
N HIS A 41 -9.88 2.09 -11.20
CA HIS A 41 -10.24 3.50 -11.09
C HIS A 41 -10.47 3.92 -9.63
N ASP A 42 -11.11 3.07 -8.84
CA ASP A 42 -11.33 3.32 -7.41
C ASP A 42 -10.01 3.34 -6.65
N ALA A 43 -9.07 2.43 -6.96
CA ALA A 43 -7.75 2.42 -6.35
C ALA A 43 -6.93 3.67 -6.71
N ALA A 44 -6.94 4.10 -7.97
CA ALA A 44 -6.26 5.32 -8.40
C ALA A 44 -6.80 6.57 -7.66
N ALA A 45 -8.11 6.69 -7.52
CA ALA A 45 -8.74 7.79 -6.79
C ALA A 45 -8.41 7.76 -5.29
N LEU A 46 -8.33 6.57 -4.68
CA LEU A 46 -7.95 6.41 -3.28
C LEU A 46 -6.47 6.75 -3.05
N VAL A 47 -5.57 6.28 -3.92
CA VAL A 47 -4.13 6.59 -3.84
C VAL A 47 -3.85 8.07 -4.03
N ALA A 48 -4.66 8.77 -4.85
CA ALA A 48 -4.53 10.21 -5.08
C ALA A 48 -5.04 11.07 -3.91
N LYS A 49 -5.72 10.48 -2.91
CA LYS A 49 -6.19 11.25 -1.75
C LYS A 49 -5.02 11.77 -0.91
N PRO A 50 -5.18 12.97 -0.33
CA PRO A 50 -4.23 13.46 0.67
C PRO A 50 -4.11 12.47 1.83
N VAL A 51 -2.89 12.31 2.31
CA VAL A 51 -2.53 11.54 3.51
C VAL A 51 -2.19 12.51 4.65
N ALA A 52 -2.06 12.02 5.87
CA ALA A 52 -1.82 12.86 7.03
C ALA A 52 -0.41 13.50 7.02
N LEU A 53 0.57 12.77 6.46
CA LEU A 53 1.92 13.28 6.20
C LEU A 53 2.02 13.78 4.76
N PRO A 54 2.72 14.89 4.49
CA PRO A 54 2.96 15.34 3.11
C PRO A 54 3.69 14.27 2.30
N ASP A 55 3.25 14.04 1.05
CA ASP A 55 3.93 13.14 0.13
C ASP A 55 5.37 13.62 -0.14
N MET A 56 6.31 12.68 -0.12
CA MET A 56 7.69 12.91 -0.56
C MET A 56 7.82 12.50 -2.02
N VAL A 57 8.10 13.46 -2.88
CA VAL A 57 7.94 13.32 -4.33
C VAL A 57 9.20 13.70 -5.09
N LEU A 58 9.60 12.86 -6.04
CA LEU A 58 10.58 13.17 -7.07
C LEU A 58 9.94 13.13 -8.47
N GLY A 59 10.47 13.93 -9.37
CA GLY A 59 10.00 14.02 -10.74
C GLY A 59 8.92 15.08 -10.95
N SER A 60 8.53 15.26 -12.22
CA SER A 60 7.61 16.31 -12.64
C SER A 60 6.16 16.01 -12.21
N ALA A 61 5.44 17.05 -11.78
CA ALA A 61 3.98 16.95 -11.54
C ALA A 61 3.20 16.65 -12.84
N SER A 62 3.77 16.96 -14.01
CA SER A 62 3.19 16.68 -15.32
C SER A 62 3.63 15.36 -15.93
N ALA A 63 4.37 14.52 -15.20
CA ALA A 63 4.80 13.22 -15.70
C ALA A 63 3.59 12.34 -16.05
N PRO A 64 3.63 11.62 -17.21
CA PRO A 64 2.53 10.78 -17.66
C PRO A 64 2.30 9.56 -16.77
N VAL A 65 3.29 9.16 -15.99
CA VAL A 65 3.20 8.03 -15.07
C VAL A 65 3.49 8.49 -13.66
N THR A 66 2.61 8.11 -12.72
CA THR A 66 2.83 8.25 -11.28
C THR A 66 3.04 6.87 -10.66
N ILE A 67 4.12 6.72 -9.91
CA ILE A 67 4.40 5.55 -9.07
C ILE A 67 4.32 6.00 -7.62
N VAL A 68 3.47 5.33 -6.82
CA VAL A 68 3.44 5.49 -5.37
C VAL A 68 3.98 4.21 -4.74
N GLU A 69 5.04 4.30 -3.95
CA GLU A 69 5.61 3.19 -3.22
C GLU A 69 5.23 3.27 -1.74
N TYR A 70 4.68 2.19 -1.20
CA TYR A 70 4.56 1.96 0.23
C TYR A 70 5.70 1.06 0.70
N SER A 71 6.56 1.59 1.58
CA SER A 71 7.86 1.01 1.89
C SER A 71 8.14 1.02 3.40
N SER A 72 8.95 0.07 3.86
CA SER A 72 9.45 0.00 5.24
C SER A 72 10.96 -0.06 5.27
N LEU A 73 11.56 0.73 6.15
CA LEU A 73 13.02 0.81 6.31
C LEU A 73 13.66 -0.47 6.87
N THR A 74 12.86 -1.37 7.45
CA THR A 74 13.33 -2.68 7.94
C THR A 74 12.99 -3.84 7.00
N CYS A 75 12.34 -3.57 5.85
CA CYS A 75 12.03 -4.58 4.85
C CYS A 75 13.21 -4.82 3.90
N PRO A 76 13.78 -6.05 3.81
CA PRO A 76 14.91 -6.33 2.92
C PRO A 76 14.61 -6.09 1.43
N HIS A 77 13.39 -6.40 0.98
CA HIS A 77 12.97 -6.15 -0.40
C HIS A 77 12.85 -4.68 -0.73
N CYS A 78 12.50 -3.83 0.26
CA CYS A 78 12.50 -2.37 0.09
C CYS A 78 13.94 -1.85 -0.02
N ALA A 79 14.87 -2.40 0.78
CA ALA A 79 16.28 -2.04 0.68
C ALA A 79 16.88 -2.44 -0.68
N ASP A 80 16.55 -3.62 -1.19
CA ASP A 80 16.98 -4.06 -2.52
C ASP A 80 16.44 -3.13 -3.62
N PHE A 81 15.15 -2.81 -3.60
CA PHE A 81 14.58 -1.85 -4.54
C PHE A 81 15.27 -0.48 -4.44
N ALA A 82 15.42 0.07 -3.25
CA ALA A 82 16.00 1.39 -3.03
C ALA A 82 17.48 1.48 -3.46
N THR A 83 18.24 0.38 -3.35
CA THR A 83 19.68 0.38 -3.64
C THR A 83 20.02 -0.06 -5.06
N ASN A 84 19.24 -0.96 -5.65
CA ASN A 84 19.57 -1.60 -6.92
C ASN A 84 18.63 -1.20 -8.07
N VAL A 85 17.36 -0.91 -7.81
CA VAL A 85 16.36 -0.60 -8.85
C VAL A 85 16.08 0.90 -8.94
N PHE A 86 15.88 1.55 -7.81
CA PHE A 86 15.51 2.97 -7.76
C PHE A 86 16.50 3.92 -8.45
N PRO A 87 17.84 3.75 -8.34
CA PRO A 87 18.79 4.61 -9.06
C PRO A 87 18.63 4.55 -10.59
N MET A 88 18.29 3.38 -11.14
CA MET A 88 18.02 3.22 -12.58
C MET A 88 16.67 3.84 -12.96
N LEU A 89 15.64 3.66 -12.14
CA LEU A 89 14.34 4.32 -12.31
C LEU A 89 14.50 5.84 -12.27
N GLN A 90 15.30 6.36 -11.34
CA GLN A 90 15.54 7.80 -11.22
C GLN A 90 16.20 8.35 -12.47
N SER A 91 17.32 7.80 -12.89
CA SER A 91 18.10 8.32 -14.03
C SER A 91 17.41 8.18 -15.38
N LYS A 92 16.66 7.08 -15.61
CA LYS A 92 16.02 6.82 -16.92
C LYS A 92 14.62 7.41 -17.06
N TYR A 93 13.91 7.63 -15.95
CA TYR A 93 12.48 7.94 -15.99
C TYR A 93 12.07 9.13 -15.12
N ILE A 94 12.60 9.28 -13.90
CA ILE A 94 12.21 10.37 -13.00
C ILE A 94 12.88 11.68 -13.44
N ASP A 95 14.20 11.69 -13.56
CA ASP A 95 14.97 12.88 -13.95
C ASP A 95 14.58 13.41 -15.32
N PRO A 96 14.31 12.56 -16.35
CA PRO A 96 13.77 13.03 -17.63
C PRO A 96 12.29 13.45 -17.61
N GLY A 97 11.61 13.41 -16.44
CA GLY A 97 10.22 13.84 -16.28
C GLY A 97 9.16 12.88 -16.82
N LYS A 98 9.52 11.61 -17.06
CA LYS A 98 8.58 10.58 -17.53
C LYS A 98 7.79 9.93 -16.42
N VAL A 99 8.35 9.90 -15.21
CA VAL A 99 7.76 9.32 -13.99
C VAL A 99 7.79 10.34 -12.87
N ARG A 100 6.66 10.46 -12.17
CA ARG A 100 6.53 11.07 -10.86
C ARG A 100 6.55 9.97 -9.83
N PHE A 101 7.53 9.99 -8.93
CA PHE A 101 7.68 8.99 -7.88
C PHE A 101 7.31 9.57 -6.52
N VAL A 102 6.42 8.87 -5.81
CA VAL A 102 5.93 9.25 -4.49
C VAL A 102 6.33 8.17 -3.51
N SER A 103 7.08 8.51 -2.48
CA SER A 103 7.40 7.61 -1.37
C SER A 103 6.42 7.83 -0.22
N ARG A 104 5.83 6.74 0.25
CA ARG A 104 4.96 6.70 1.45
C ARG A 104 5.45 5.64 2.41
N GLU A 105 5.56 6.00 3.66
CA GLU A 105 6.03 5.09 4.68
C GLU A 105 4.95 4.08 5.07
N PHE A 106 5.39 2.83 5.25
CA PHE A 106 4.58 1.75 5.80
C PHE A 106 5.43 0.95 6.79
N PRO A 107 5.76 1.52 7.97
CA PRO A 107 6.68 0.90 8.90
C PRO A 107 6.16 -0.42 9.42
N LEU A 108 6.98 -1.48 9.32
CA LEU A 108 6.63 -2.82 9.80
C LEU A 108 6.91 -2.99 11.30
N ASP A 109 7.71 -2.09 11.88
CA ASP A 109 8.11 -2.12 13.28
C ASP A 109 8.51 -0.72 13.77
N VAL A 110 8.82 -0.61 15.07
CA VAL A 110 9.19 0.65 15.72
C VAL A 110 10.51 1.23 15.21
N LYS A 111 11.44 0.40 14.72
CA LYS A 111 12.74 0.84 14.18
C LYS A 111 12.53 1.50 12.82
N ALA A 112 11.68 0.91 11.98
CA ALA A 112 11.26 1.51 10.72
C ALA A 112 10.52 2.83 10.95
N ALA A 113 9.63 2.90 11.95
CA ALA A 113 8.94 4.14 12.30
C ALA A 113 9.93 5.22 12.73
N ALA A 114 10.86 4.91 13.64
CA ALA A 114 11.89 5.86 14.09
C ALA A 114 12.77 6.36 12.94
N GLY A 115 13.18 5.47 12.03
CA GLY A 115 13.91 5.84 10.82
C GLY A 115 13.13 6.77 9.90
N SER A 116 11.83 6.51 9.70
CA SER A 116 10.93 7.37 8.91
C SER A 116 10.78 8.75 9.53
N MET A 117 10.61 8.83 10.85
CA MET A 117 10.52 10.08 11.59
C MET A 117 11.81 10.88 11.48
N LEU A 118 12.99 10.23 11.62
CA LEU A 118 14.28 10.88 11.40
C LEU A 118 14.41 11.42 9.98
N ALA A 119 14.08 10.62 8.97
CA ALA A 119 14.18 11.04 7.56
C ALA A 119 13.31 12.28 7.29
N ARG A 120 12.10 12.34 7.83
CA ARG A 120 11.23 13.52 7.73
C ARG A 120 11.77 14.74 8.45
N CYS A 121 12.33 14.57 9.64
CA CYS A 121 13.02 15.65 10.36
C CYS A 121 14.22 16.20 9.56
N ALA A 122 15.10 15.30 9.10
CA ALA A 122 16.27 15.66 8.31
C ALA A 122 15.89 16.36 7.01
N ALA A 123 14.79 15.96 6.40
CA ALA A 123 14.25 16.57 5.20
C ALA A 123 13.72 17.99 5.44
N ASN A 124 13.09 18.24 6.56
CA ASN A 124 12.41 19.52 6.85
C ASN A 124 11.56 20.03 5.65
N GLY A 125 10.78 19.11 5.04
CA GLY A 125 9.94 19.38 3.89
C GLY A 125 10.63 19.29 2.52
N ASP A 126 11.93 19.11 2.46
CA ASP A 126 12.71 18.92 1.22
C ASP A 126 12.70 17.42 0.82
N ALA A 127 12.02 17.11 -0.29
CA ALA A 127 11.93 15.74 -0.76
C ALA A 127 13.31 15.15 -1.13
N SER A 128 14.23 15.93 -1.70
CA SER A 128 15.57 15.43 -2.04
C SER A 128 16.31 14.94 -0.81
N LYS A 129 16.28 15.73 0.26
CA LYS A 129 16.89 15.34 1.54
C LYS A 129 16.20 14.13 2.17
N PHE A 130 14.89 14.00 2.00
CA PHE A 130 14.16 12.81 2.45
C PHE A 130 14.66 11.55 1.74
N PHE A 131 14.77 11.59 0.41
CA PHE A 131 15.27 10.46 -0.38
C PHE A 131 16.75 10.16 -0.08
N ASP A 132 17.57 11.17 0.18
CA ASP A 132 18.95 10.98 0.63
C ASP A 132 18.99 10.26 1.98
N ALA A 133 18.19 10.70 2.96
CA ALA A 133 18.14 10.10 4.30
C ALA A 133 17.63 8.66 4.24
N THR A 134 16.54 8.39 3.52
CA THR A 134 16.00 7.03 3.36
C THR A 134 16.95 6.11 2.62
N THR A 135 17.67 6.61 1.60
CA THR A 135 18.71 5.85 0.90
C THR A 135 19.84 5.45 1.85
N MET A 136 20.28 6.36 2.73
CA MET A 136 21.31 6.05 3.75
C MET A 136 20.82 4.99 4.73
N LEU A 137 19.56 5.10 5.18
CA LEU A 137 18.93 4.13 6.08
C LEU A 137 18.81 2.75 5.45
N PHE A 138 18.40 2.67 4.18
CA PHE A 138 18.35 1.39 3.46
C PHE A 138 19.74 0.78 3.26
N LYS A 139 20.75 1.56 2.91
CA LYS A 139 22.13 1.07 2.78
C LYS A 139 22.71 0.58 4.10
N GLN A 140 22.23 1.08 5.23
CA GLN A 140 22.64 0.70 6.57
C GLN A 140 21.52 -0.06 7.31
N GLN A 141 20.69 -0.80 6.57
CA GLN A 141 19.50 -1.46 7.13
C GLN A 141 19.83 -2.43 8.25
N GLN A 142 20.92 -3.19 8.13
CA GLN A 142 21.35 -4.09 9.18
C GLN A 142 21.73 -3.31 10.45
N GLU A 143 22.50 -2.24 10.33
CA GLU A 143 22.86 -1.37 11.44
C GLU A 143 21.63 -0.69 12.06
N LEU A 144 20.67 -0.28 11.22
CA LEU A 144 19.40 0.27 11.70
C LEU A 144 18.65 -0.75 12.58
N VAL A 145 18.68 -2.02 12.20
CA VAL A 145 17.97 -3.08 12.95
C VAL A 145 18.73 -3.46 14.22
N GLU A 146 20.06 -3.55 14.17
CA GLU A 146 20.90 -4.03 15.30
C GLU A 146 21.28 -2.91 16.26
N HIS A 147 21.57 -1.70 15.75
CA HIS A 147 22.11 -0.55 16.46
C HIS A 147 21.31 0.73 16.15
N THR A 148 19.98 0.68 16.37
CA THR A 148 19.03 1.72 15.93
C THR A 148 19.43 3.13 16.36
N THR A 149 19.72 3.36 17.65
CA THR A 149 20.00 4.69 18.19
C THR A 149 21.29 5.28 17.60
N GLU A 150 22.33 4.48 17.53
CA GLU A 150 23.63 4.87 16.98
C GLU A 150 23.52 5.20 15.50
N THR A 151 22.82 4.35 14.74
CA THR A 151 22.60 4.54 13.30
C THR A 151 21.80 5.80 13.02
N LEU A 152 20.69 6.02 13.73
CA LEU A 152 19.88 7.23 13.57
C LEU A 152 20.67 8.50 13.93
N THR A 153 21.47 8.45 15.00
CA THR A 153 22.35 9.57 15.39
C THR A 153 23.40 9.87 14.32
N ALA A 154 24.06 8.82 13.79
CA ALA A 154 25.07 8.97 12.76
C ALA A 154 24.49 9.53 11.45
N ILE A 155 23.30 9.07 11.04
CA ILE A 155 22.61 9.56 9.85
C ILE A 155 22.12 11.00 10.08
N GLY A 156 21.51 11.30 11.24
CA GLY A 156 21.08 12.66 11.58
C GLY A 156 22.23 13.67 11.51
N ALA A 157 23.43 13.28 11.98
CA ALA A 157 24.63 14.11 11.92
C ALA A 157 25.03 14.47 10.47
N ARG A 158 24.74 13.61 9.46
CA ARG A 158 24.99 13.91 8.04
C ARG A 158 24.11 15.06 7.53
N PHE A 159 22.98 15.31 8.20
CA PHE A 159 22.06 16.42 7.94
C PHE A 159 22.22 17.57 8.92
N GLY A 160 23.33 17.62 9.68
CA GLY A 160 23.64 18.70 10.63
C GLY A 160 22.86 18.62 11.94
N MET A 161 22.22 17.49 12.24
CA MET A 161 21.46 17.31 13.47
C MET A 161 22.38 16.84 14.61
N VAL A 162 22.24 17.46 15.78
CA VAL A 162 22.87 16.98 17.02
C VAL A 162 22.01 15.89 17.66
N GLN A 163 22.62 15.03 18.49
CA GLN A 163 21.91 13.92 19.12
C GLN A 163 20.59 14.31 19.82
N PRO A 164 20.51 15.39 20.63
CA PRO A 164 19.21 15.78 21.22
C PRO A 164 18.12 16.12 20.18
N ALA A 165 18.50 16.64 19.01
CA ALA A 165 17.55 16.91 17.92
C ALA A 165 17.07 15.62 17.28
N VAL A 166 17.95 14.63 17.08
CA VAL A 166 17.58 13.29 16.61
C VAL A 166 16.61 12.64 17.59
N GLU A 167 16.91 12.67 18.88
CA GLU A 167 16.02 12.13 19.91
C GLU A 167 14.66 12.80 19.95
N ALA A 168 14.61 14.13 19.81
CA ALA A 168 13.35 14.87 19.73
C ALA A 168 12.51 14.44 18.53
N CYS A 169 13.14 14.22 17.37
CA CYS A 169 12.45 13.76 16.16
C CYS A 169 11.79 12.38 16.32
N VAL A 170 12.53 11.42 16.87
CA VAL A 170 12.01 10.04 17.01
C VAL A 170 11.05 9.87 18.19
N LYS A 171 10.90 10.91 19.02
CA LYS A 171 9.94 11.00 20.13
C LYS A 171 8.76 11.93 19.85
N ASP A 172 8.64 12.45 18.60
CA ASP A 172 7.54 13.33 18.23
C ASP A 172 6.26 12.53 17.99
N ASP A 173 5.42 12.46 19.03
CA ASP A 173 4.15 11.75 19.02
C ASP A 173 3.24 12.24 17.88
N ALA A 174 3.24 13.54 17.55
CA ALA A 174 2.39 14.08 16.50
C ALA A 174 2.77 13.57 15.10
N THR A 175 4.05 13.36 14.84
CA THR A 175 4.52 12.73 13.58
C THR A 175 4.24 11.24 13.60
N LEU A 176 4.42 10.56 14.73
CA LEU A 176 4.10 9.13 14.87
C LEU A 176 2.61 8.86 14.63
N ASP A 177 1.72 9.66 15.21
CA ASP A 177 0.27 9.53 15.03
C ASP A 177 -0.13 9.66 13.54
N LYS A 178 0.46 10.61 12.83
CA LYS A 178 0.23 10.79 11.38
C LYS A 178 0.74 9.60 10.58
N LEU A 179 1.93 9.11 10.92
CA LEU A 179 2.52 7.93 10.28
C LEU A 179 1.63 6.69 10.45
N GLN A 180 1.10 6.49 11.66
CA GLN A 180 0.16 5.40 11.95
C GLN A 180 -1.19 5.60 11.23
N ALA A 181 -1.70 6.82 11.15
CA ALA A 181 -2.92 7.12 10.42
C ALA A 181 -2.78 6.79 8.93
N ASP A 182 -1.65 7.16 8.30
CA ASP A 182 -1.37 6.86 6.90
C ASP A 182 -1.18 5.36 6.66
N GLN A 183 -0.49 4.66 7.57
CA GLN A 183 -0.37 3.20 7.52
C GLN A 183 -1.74 2.51 7.64
N ASN A 184 -2.58 2.95 8.58
CA ASN A 184 -3.92 2.40 8.77
C ASN A 184 -4.81 2.64 7.54
N PHE A 185 -4.72 3.81 6.91
CA PHE A 185 -5.39 4.10 5.66
C PHE A 185 -4.92 3.18 4.54
N ALA A 186 -3.62 3.03 4.36
CA ALA A 186 -3.04 2.15 3.35
C ALA A 186 -3.47 0.69 3.55
N TYR A 187 -3.38 0.19 4.77
CA TYR A 187 -3.82 -1.17 5.10
C TYR A 187 -5.33 -1.35 4.91
N GLY A 188 -6.12 -0.45 5.49
CA GLY A 188 -7.58 -0.57 5.52
C GLY A 188 -8.26 -0.29 4.19
N GLN A 189 -7.84 0.76 3.48
CA GLN A 189 -8.50 1.22 2.25
C GLN A 189 -7.81 0.71 0.99
N LEU A 190 -6.48 0.79 0.93
CA LEU A 190 -5.71 0.39 -0.25
C LEU A 190 -5.30 -1.09 -0.21
N LYS A 191 -5.56 -1.79 0.91
CA LYS A 191 -5.20 -3.20 1.10
C LYS A 191 -3.70 -3.45 0.91
N VAL A 192 -2.87 -2.51 1.39
CA VAL A 192 -1.43 -2.70 1.49
C VAL A 192 -1.16 -3.59 2.69
N ASP A 193 -0.72 -4.82 2.46
CA ASP A 193 -0.48 -5.85 3.47
C ASP A 193 0.94 -6.44 3.38
N ALA A 194 1.78 -5.87 2.51
CA ALA A 194 3.19 -6.22 2.35
C ALA A 194 3.98 -5.03 1.81
N THR A 195 5.29 -5.05 2.02
CA THR A 195 6.24 -4.06 1.48
C THR A 195 7.34 -4.73 0.66
N PRO A 196 7.79 -4.09 -0.42
CA PRO A 196 7.18 -2.91 -1.02
C PRO A 196 5.83 -3.22 -1.67
N THR A 197 4.93 -2.24 -1.73
CA THR A 197 3.74 -2.27 -2.58
C THR A 197 3.74 -1.00 -3.42
N PHE A 198 3.59 -1.16 -4.72
CA PHE A 198 3.55 -0.07 -5.67
C PHE A 198 2.13 0.15 -6.20
N PHE A 199 1.83 1.42 -6.53
CA PHE A 199 0.69 1.77 -7.35
C PHE A 199 1.21 2.53 -8.57
N ILE A 200 1.07 1.95 -9.76
CA ILE A 200 1.52 2.53 -11.03
C ILE A 200 0.28 3.03 -11.77
N ASN A 201 0.06 4.33 -11.81
CA ASN A 201 -1.18 4.96 -12.29
C ASN A 201 -2.44 4.31 -11.68
N GLY A 202 -2.36 3.89 -10.40
CA GLY A 202 -3.44 3.26 -9.66
C GLY A 202 -3.46 1.73 -9.72
N GLU A 203 -2.79 1.09 -10.66
CA GLU A 203 -2.63 -0.37 -10.69
C GLU A 203 -1.71 -0.82 -9.55
N LYS A 204 -2.23 -1.66 -8.65
CA LYS A 204 -1.48 -2.18 -7.50
C LYS A 204 -0.57 -3.33 -7.91
N VAL A 205 0.70 -3.23 -7.54
CA VAL A 205 1.72 -4.26 -7.70
C VAL A 205 2.34 -4.55 -6.34
N LYS A 206 2.18 -5.79 -5.86
CA LYS A 206 2.65 -6.23 -4.55
C LYS A 206 4.00 -6.93 -4.67
N GLY A 207 4.92 -6.57 -3.81
CA GLY A 207 6.23 -7.21 -3.69
C GLY A 207 7.33 -6.50 -4.49
N ALA A 208 8.53 -7.07 -4.43
CA ALA A 208 9.69 -6.56 -5.14
C ALA A 208 9.47 -6.58 -6.67
N LEU A 209 10.04 -5.60 -7.35
CA LEU A 209 10.09 -5.52 -8.81
C LEU A 209 11.55 -5.42 -9.22
N SER A 210 12.00 -6.25 -10.14
CA SER A 210 13.24 -6.01 -10.86
C SER A 210 13.11 -4.78 -11.77
N PHE A 211 14.24 -4.24 -12.23
CA PHE A 211 14.19 -3.10 -13.13
C PHE A 211 13.51 -3.45 -14.47
N GLU A 212 13.76 -4.65 -14.99
CA GLU A 212 13.15 -5.17 -16.22
C GLU A 212 11.62 -5.31 -16.10
N GLU A 213 11.14 -5.84 -14.98
CA GLU A 213 9.70 -5.95 -14.71
C GLU A 213 9.04 -4.57 -14.60
N LEU A 214 9.72 -3.63 -13.96
CA LEU A 214 9.26 -2.25 -13.87
C LEU A 214 9.22 -1.59 -15.25
N GLU A 215 10.27 -1.72 -16.08
CA GLU A 215 10.30 -1.21 -17.46
C GLU A 215 9.17 -1.81 -18.32
N ALA A 216 8.91 -3.10 -18.19
CA ALA A 216 7.80 -3.75 -18.91
C ALA A 216 6.42 -3.15 -18.54
N LYS A 217 6.23 -2.74 -17.29
CA LYS A 217 5.01 -2.05 -16.84
C LYS A 217 4.95 -0.59 -17.32
N LEU A 218 6.08 0.11 -17.37
CA LEU A 218 6.14 1.51 -17.79
C LEU A 218 5.98 1.67 -19.31
N ALA A 219 6.52 0.75 -20.09
CA ALA A 219 6.57 0.85 -21.56
C ALA A 219 5.20 1.13 -22.22
N PRO A 220 4.09 0.45 -21.88
CA PRO A 220 2.78 0.73 -22.48
C PRO A 220 2.20 2.09 -22.03
N LEU A 221 2.54 2.58 -20.84
CA LEU A 221 2.05 3.84 -20.29
C LEU A 221 2.76 5.05 -20.88
N LEU A 222 4.00 4.89 -21.31
CA LEU A 222 4.83 5.95 -21.87
C LEU A 222 4.68 6.12 -23.41
N LYS A 223 3.97 5.19 -24.07
CA LYS A 223 3.69 5.25 -25.52
C LYS A 223 2.40 6.02 -25.86
N ARG A 224 1.68 6.46 -24.86
CA ARG A 224 0.45 7.25 -24.99
C ARG A 224 0.78 8.73 -24.95
#